data_a85b6742c9805bcedf0eca157a31dc1b
#
_entry.id   a85b6742c9805bcedf0eca157a31dc1b
#
_cell.length_a   1.000
_cell.length_b   1.000
_cell.length_c   1.000
_cell.angle_alpha   90.00
_cell.angle_beta   90.00
_cell.angle_gamma   90.00
#
_symmetry.space_group_name_H-M   'P 1'
#
loop_
_entity.id
_entity.type
_entity.pdbx_description
1 polymer ?
#
loop_
_entity_poly.entity_id
_entity_poly.type
_entity_poly.pdbx_seq_one_letter_code
_entity_poly.pdbx_strand_id
1 'polypeptide(L)'
;MTDLGLISHNNELLLNLINDIIDLSKIEAGYLELHQNWFNLTELLDECVAEYARLLPSGVELLTSYPEHDALVELDKLRIKQILNNFLSNALKNTIRGYVEVFYEIDKHCVRIGVKDTGRGIPQNMLEKIFERFEKVDSFAQGVGLGLSICKSIVDKMNGRIQVYSQLGLGTTFIAELPCHSILVNE
;
A
#
# COMPACT_ATOMS: atom_id res chain seq x y z
N MET A 1 -13.07 -24.10 -7.49
CA MET A 1 -12.47 -23.85 -6.16
C MET A 1 -13.02 -24.91 -5.23
N THR A 2 -12.18 -25.63 -4.51
CA THR A 2 -12.62 -26.62 -3.52
C THR A 2 -13.09 -25.89 -2.26
N ASP A 3 -14.03 -26.49 -1.49
CA ASP A 3 -14.55 -25.90 -0.23
C ASP A 3 -13.43 -25.50 0.75
N LEU A 4 -12.35 -26.26 0.80
CA LEU A 4 -11.14 -25.93 1.59
C LEU A 4 -10.45 -24.63 1.15
N GLY A 5 -10.44 -24.31 -0.14
CA GLY A 5 -9.89 -23.05 -0.65
C GLY A 5 -10.74 -21.85 -0.28
N LEU A 6 -12.07 -21.99 -0.27
CA LEU A 6 -12.98 -20.94 0.17
C LEU A 6 -12.87 -20.66 1.68
N ILE A 7 -12.73 -21.73 2.49
CA ILE A 7 -12.55 -21.60 3.95
C ILE A 7 -11.22 -20.89 4.27
N SER A 8 -10.11 -21.27 3.61
CA SER A 8 -8.81 -20.64 3.81
C SER A 8 -8.85 -19.15 3.44
N HIS A 9 -9.43 -18.82 2.30
CA HIS A 9 -9.57 -17.43 1.84
C HIS A 9 -10.39 -16.57 2.80
N ASN A 10 -11.52 -17.08 3.27
CA ASN A 10 -12.38 -16.38 4.22
C ASN A 10 -11.69 -16.18 5.59
N ASN A 11 -10.90 -17.14 6.03
CA ASN A 11 -10.11 -17.02 7.28
C ASN A 11 -9.04 -15.93 7.16
N GLU A 12 -8.33 -15.83 6.04
CA GLU A 12 -7.37 -14.77 5.78
C GLU A 12 -8.03 -13.38 5.77
N LEU A 13 -9.18 -13.26 5.12
CA LEU A 13 -9.96 -12.01 5.12
C LEU A 13 -10.38 -11.61 6.54
N LEU A 14 -10.84 -12.57 7.35
CA LEU A 14 -11.25 -12.32 8.73
C LEU A 14 -10.07 -11.91 9.61
N LEU A 15 -8.92 -12.57 9.48
CA LEU A 15 -7.70 -12.21 10.22
C LEU A 15 -7.21 -10.81 9.84
N ASN A 16 -7.24 -10.45 8.56
CA ASN A 16 -6.87 -9.10 8.11
C ASN A 16 -7.83 -8.06 8.70
N LEU A 17 -9.14 -8.33 8.74
CA LEU A 17 -10.14 -7.49 9.37
C LEU A 17 -9.89 -7.27 10.86
N ILE A 18 -9.61 -8.34 11.60
CA ILE A 18 -9.30 -8.26 13.03
C ILE A 18 -8.06 -7.40 13.25
N ASN A 19 -7.01 -7.60 12.46
CA ASN A 19 -5.79 -6.81 12.55
C ASN A 19 -6.04 -5.33 12.22
N ASP A 20 -6.84 -5.04 11.19
CA ASP A 20 -7.23 -3.68 10.83
C ASP A 20 -7.99 -2.99 11.99
N ILE A 21 -8.91 -3.69 12.67
CA ILE A 21 -9.66 -3.16 13.81
C ILE A 21 -8.73 -2.93 15.02
N ILE A 22 -7.80 -3.83 15.28
CA ILE A 22 -6.81 -3.69 16.37
C ILE A 22 -5.89 -2.48 16.07
N ASP A 23 -5.39 -2.36 14.86
CA ASP A 23 -4.54 -1.22 14.47
C ASP A 23 -5.33 0.09 14.60
N LEU A 24 -6.56 0.14 14.12
CA LEU A 24 -7.42 1.30 14.26
C LEU A 24 -7.62 1.67 15.72
N SER A 25 -7.90 0.70 16.59
CA SER A 25 -8.09 0.91 18.03
C SER A 25 -6.82 1.46 18.70
N LYS A 26 -5.63 0.95 18.29
CA LYS A 26 -4.34 1.47 18.78
C LYS A 26 -4.08 2.90 18.32
N ILE A 27 -4.42 3.21 17.06
CA ILE A 27 -4.30 4.54 16.48
C ILE A 27 -5.19 5.54 17.23
N GLU A 28 -6.47 5.20 17.45
CA GLU A 28 -7.43 6.06 18.19
C GLU A 28 -7.03 6.33 19.61
N ALA A 29 -6.52 5.31 20.29
CA ALA A 29 -6.04 5.42 21.65
C ALA A 29 -4.66 6.11 21.77
N GLY A 30 -4.03 6.47 20.65
CA GLY A 30 -2.68 7.06 20.63
C GLY A 30 -1.56 6.07 20.92
N TYR A 31 -1.86 4.77 21.00
CA TYR A 31 -0.92 3.70 21.34
C TYR A 31 -0.19 3.08 20.14
N LEU A 32 -0.30 3.67 18.96
CA LEU A 32 0.50 3.20 17.83
C LEU A 32 1.97 3.57 18.09
N GLU A 33 2.78 2.59 18.43
CA GLU A 33 4.23 2.74 18.54
C GLU A 33 4.88 2.47 17.18
N LEU A 34 5.91 3.27 16.86
CA LEU A 34 6.73 3.08 15.66
C LEU A 34 8.09 2.52 16.07
N HIS A 35 8.51 1.47 15.40
CA HIS A 35 9.80 0.81 15.62
C HIS A 35 10.73 1.09 14.44
N GLN A 36 11.45 2.21 14.50
CA GLN A 36 12.38 2.60 13.45
C GLN A 36 13.65 1.74 13.48
N ASN A 37 14.01 1.17 12.33
CA ASN A 37 15.20 0.38 12.13
C ASN A 37 15.75 0.64 10.73
N TRP A 38 17.04 0.45 10.56
CA TRP A 38 17.67 0.47 9.24
C TRP A 38 17.36 -0.81 8.47
N PHE A 39 16.92 -0.67 7.23
CA PHE A 39 16.71 -1.80 6.32
C PHE A 39 16.86 -1.37 4.86
N ASN A 40 17.12 -2.33 3.98
CA ASN A 40 17.16 -2.12 2.54
C ASN A 40 15.72 -2.00 2.01
N LEU A 41 15.39 -0.84 1.45
CA LEU A 41 14.04 -0.57 0.95
C LEU A 41 13.74 -1.38 -0.31
N THR A 42 14.71 -1.50 -1.23
CA THR A 42 14.55 -2.30 -2.46
C THR A 42 14.20 -3.75 -2.13
N GLU A 43 14.93 -4.37 -1.19
CA GLU A 43 14.64 -5.75 -0.74
C GLU A 43 13.22 -5.89 -0.20
N LEU A 44 12.77 -4.94 0.63
CA LEU A 44 11.41 -4.98 1.17
C LEU A 44 10.35 -4.88 0.07
N LEU A 45 10.54 -3.98 -0.90
CA LEU A 45 9.61 -3.82 -2.01
C LEU A 45 9.58 -5.08 -2.88
N ASP A 46 10.74 -5.68 -3.16
CA ASP A 46 10.86 -6.92 -3.93
C ASP A 46 10.19 -8.11 -3.23
N GLU A 47 10.32 -8.22 -1.90
CA GLU A 47 9.57 -9.21 -1.11
C GLU A 47 8.05 -9.08 -1.35
N CYS A 48 7.52 -7.86 -1.26
CA CYS A 48 6.11 -7.59 -1.48
C CYS A 48 5.70 -7.87 -2.95
N VAL A 49 6.48 -7.40 -3.91
CA VAL A 49 6.24 -7.65 -5.34
C VAL A 49 6.18 -9.15 -5.63
N ALA A 50 7.12 -9.95 -5.08
CA ALA A 50 7.13 -11.39 -5.27
C ALA A 50 5.90 -12.09 -4.64
N GLU A 51 5.41 -11.61 -3.49
CA GLU A 51 4.17 -12.10 -2.86
C GLU A 51 2.96 -11.86 -3.79
N TYR A 52 2.83 -10.64 -4.32
CA TYR A 52 1.69 -10.25 -5.15
C TYR A 52 1.77 -10.75 -6.60
N ALA A 53 2.96 -11.02 -7.13
CA ALA A 53 3.14 -11.60 -8.47
C ALA A 53 2.40 -12.94 -8.64
N ARG A 54 2.21 -13.70 -7.55
CA ARG A 54 1.47 -14.97 -7.53
C ARG A 54 -0.04 -14.79 -7.56
N LEU A 55 -0.52 -13.59 -7.32
CA LEU A 55 -1.94 -13.25 -7.21
C LEU A 55 -2.45 -12.47 -8.43
N LEU A 56 -1.59 -12.24 -9.42
CA LEU A 56 -1.90 -11.42 -10.59
C LEU A 56 -3.08 -11.99 -11.39
N PRO A 57 -4.09 -11.18 -11.70
CA PRO A 57 -5.11 -11.57 -12.67
C PRO A 57 -4.49 -11.77 -14.07
N SER A 58 -5.08 -12.66 -14.85
CA SER A 58 -4.68 -12.84 -16.25
C SER A 58 -4.80 -11.54 -17.03
N GLY A 59 -3.73 -11.10 -17.69
CA GLY A 59 -3.68 -9.85 -18.47
C GLY A 59 -3.29 -8.62 -17.69
N VAL A 60 -2.83 -8.77 -16.44
CA VAL A 60 -2.20 -7.71 -15.64
C VAL A 60 -0.71 -8.01 -15.49
N GLU A 61 0.14 -7.02 -15.73
CA GLU A 61 1.58 -7.08 -15.50
C GLU A 61 1.93 -6.36 -14.19
N LEU A 62 2.94 -6.86 -13.47
CA LEU A 62 3.51 -6.21 -12.30
C LEU A 62 4.90 -5.69 -12.64
N LEU A 63 5.07 -4.39 -12.57
CA LEU A 63 6.30 -3.68 -12.93
C LEU A 63 6.92 -3.05 -11.68
N THR A 64 8.23 -2.81 -11.75
CA THR A 64 8.99 -2.08 -10.73
C THR A 64 9.77 -0.94 -11.37
N SER A 65 9.86 0.19 -10.67
CA SER A 65 10.64 1.36 -11.07
C SER A 65 11.38 1.92 -9.85
N TYR A 66 12.64 1.55 -9.71
CA TYR A 66 13.49 1.91 -8.58
C TYR A 66 14.70 2.74 -9.04
N PRO A 67 15.31 3.53 -8.15
CA PRO A 67 16.61 4.15 -8.42
C PRO A 67 17.69 3.11 -8.76
N GLU A 68 18.74 3.54 -9.43
CA GLU A 68 19.88 2.68 -9.84
C GLU A 68 20.59 2.03 -8.65
N HIS A 69 20.62 2.74 -7.50
CA HIS A 69 21.28 2.27 -6.28
C HIS A 69 20.26 1.92 -5.21
N ASP A 70 20.51 0.85 -4.51
CA ASP A 70 19.72 0.45 -3.34
C ASP A 70 19.74 1.53 -2.25
N ALA A 71 18.68 1.61 -1.49
CA ALA A 71 18.57 2.58 -0.41
C ALA A 71 18.37 1.88 0.94
N LEU A 72 19.27 2.15 1.89
CA LEU A 72 19.03 1.90 3.30
C LEU A 72 18.24 3.09 3.86
N VAL A 73 17.15 2.80 4.54
CA VAL A 73 16.28 3.81 5.18
C VAL A 73 16.05 3.48 6.65
N GLU A 74 15.95 4.51 7.48
CA GLU A 74 15.59 4.37 8.89
C GLU A 74 14.11 4.66 9.06
N LEU A 75 13.30 3.61 9.02
CA LEU A 75 11.83 3.64 9.11
C LEU A 75 11.32 2.40 9.86
N ASP A 76 10.01 2.32 10.06
CA ASP A 76 9.35 1.11 10.56
C ASP A 76 9.04 0.15 9.40
N LYS A 77 9.89 -0.88 9.23
CA LYS A 77 9.75 -1.88 8.14
C LYS A 77 8.36 -2.51 8.08
N LEU A 78 7.76 -2.82 9.23
CA LEU A 78 6.45 -3.46 9.30
C LEU A 78 5.34 -2.52 8.79
N ARG A 79 5.42 -1.24 9.16
CA ARG A 79 4.43 -0.24 8.74
C ARG A 79 4.58 0.12 7.27
N ILE A 80 5.81 0.16 6.75
CA ILE A 80 6.02 0.33 5.29
C ILE A 80 5.42 -0.86 4.52
N LYS A 81 5.69 -2.10 4.96
CA LYS A 81 5.08 -3.29 4.36
C LYS A 81 3.55 -3.23 4.38
N GLN A 82 2.96 -2.77 5.48
CA GLN A 82 1.51 -2.61 5.62
C GLN A 82 0.93 -1.59 4.63
N ILE A 83 1.55 -0.43 4.48
CA ILE A 83 1.15 0.59 3.50
C ILE A 83 1.22 0.03 2.09
N LEU A 84 2.35 -0.58 1.72
CA LEU A 84 2.56 -1.12 0.39
C LEU A 84 1.56 -2.24 0.05
N ASN A 85 1.30 -3.15 0.99
CA ASN A 85 0.31 -4.22 0.83
C ASN A 85 -1.10 -3.66 0.60
N ASN A 86 -1.48 -2.60 1.30
CA ASN A 86 -2.77 -1.92 1.06
C ASN A 86 -2.84 -1.32 -0.35
N PHE A 87 -1.79 -0.63 -0.79
CA PHE A 87 -1.76 -0.04 -2.12
C PHE A 87 -1.79 -1.11 -3.21
N LEU A 88 -0.98 -2.18 -3.10
CA LEU A 88 -0.94 -3.29 -4.05
C LEU A 88 -2.29 -4.04 -4.10
N SER A 89 -2.87 -4.36 -2.95
CA SER A 89 -4.19 -5.00 -2.88
C SER A 89 -5.26 -4.16 -3.56
N ASN A 90 -5.26 -2.84 -3.34
CA ASN A 90 -6.20 -1.93 -3.99
C ASN A 90 -5.97 -1.88 -5.51
N ALA A 91 -4.73 -1.77 -5.97
CA ALA A 91 -4.37 -1.76 -7.37
C ALA A 91 -4.85 -3.02 -8.09
N LEU A 92 -4.53 -4.21 -7.55
CA LEU A 92 -4.92 -5.49 -8.17
C LEU A 92 -6.43 -5.72 -8.19
N LYS A 93 -7.17 -5.30 -7.17
CA LYS A 93 -8.64 -5.39 -7.14
C LYS A 93 -9.30 -4.52 -8.21
N ASN A 94 -8.66 -3.43 -8.61
CA ASN A 94 -9.23 -2.45 -9.52
C ASN A 94 -8.66 -2.52 -10.94
N THR A 95 -7.65 -3.35 -11.19
CA THR A 95 -7.02 -3.51 -12.51
C THR A 95 -7.39 -4.86 -13.10
N ILE A 96 -8.19 -4.86 -14.17
CA ILE A 96 -8.62 -6.08 -14.87
C ILE A 96 -7.62 -6.43 -16.00
N ARG A 97 -7.02 -5.42 -16.60
CA ARG A 97 -6.05 -5.53 -17.70
C ARG A 97 -5.12 -4.34 -17.68
N GLY A 98 -3.86 -4.54 -18.08
CA GLY A 98 -2.83 -3.51 -18.11
C GLY A 98 -1.71 -3.81 -17.13
N TYR A 99 -1.34 -2.84 -16.28
CA TYR A 99 -0.24 -3.05 -15.35
C TYR A 99 -0.48 -2.41 -13.98
N VAL A 100 0.24 -2.93 -13.00
CA VAL A 100 0.47 -2.33 -11.69
C VAL A 100 1.97 -2.10 -11.55
N GLU A 101 2.40 -0.90 -11.18
CA GLU A 101 3.80 -0.52 -11.04
C GLU A 101 4.08 -0.12 -9.60
N VAL A 102 5.08 -0.77 -8.98
CA VAL A 102 5.62 -0.39 -7.68
C VAL A 102 6.85 0.47 -7.91
N PHE A 103 6.93 1.61 -7.28
CA PHE A 103 8.07 2.50 -7.43
C PHE A 103 8.45 3.16 -6.11
N TYR A 104 9.70 3.60 -6.02
CA TYR A 104 10.10 4.58 -5.02
C TYR A 104 11.06 5.61 -5.60
N GLU A 105 11.03 6.79 -5.01
CA GLU A 105 11.98 7.87 -5.23
C GLU A 105 12.55 8.26 -3.87
N ILE A 106 13.82 8.60 -3.82
CA ILE A 106 14.49 8.94 -2.58
C ILE A 106 15.36 10.19 -2.75
N ASP A 107 15.32 11.04 -1.76
CA ASP A 107 16.28 12.12 -1.60
C ASP A 107 16.92 12.04 -0.19
N LYS A 108 17.71 13.03 0.19
CA LYS A 108 18.48 13.01 1.46
C LYS A 108 17.60 12.95 2.73
N HIS A 109 16.35 13.36 2.65
CA HIS A 109 15.49 13.58 3.82
C HIS A 109 14.11 12.95 3.70
N CYS A 110 13.81 12.38 2.56
CA CYS A 110 12.48 11.90 2.25
C CYS A 110 12.52 10.72 1.28
N VAL A 111 11.65 9.76 1.50
CA VAL A 111 11.36 8.71 0.53
C VAL A 111 9.89 8.80 0.11
N ARG A 112 9.64 8.63 -1.18
CA ARG A 112 8.31 8.49 -1.76
C ARG A 112 8.15 7.06 -2.25
N ILE A 113 7.24 6.32 -1.66
CA ILE A 113 6.92 4.94 -2.04
C ILE A 113 5.53 4.95 -2.64
N GLY A 114 5.38 4.39 -3.83
CA GLY A 114 4.10 4.44 -4.53
C GLY A 114 3.74 3.18 -5.29
N VAL A 115 2.44 3.07 -5.55
CA VAL A 115 1.86 2.06 -6.44
C VAL A 115 0.97 2.78 -7.44
N LYS A 116 1.21 2.51 -8.72
CA LYS A 116 0.44 3.03 -9.85
C LYS A 116 -0.25 1.87 -10.54
N ASP A 117 -1.51 2.04 -10.88
CA ASP A 117 -2.30 1.08 -11.62
C ASP A 117 -2.97 1.71 -12.85
N THR A 118 -3.33 0.87 -13.83
CA THR A 118 -4.10 1.24 -15.01
C THR A 118 -5.54 0.76 -14.92
N GLY A 119 -6.07 0.68 -13.71
CA GLY A 119 -7.41 0.19 -13.43
C GLY A 119 -8.52 1.21 -13.72
N ARG A 120 -9.66 0.99 -13.10
CA ARG A 120 -10.85 1.80 -13.34
C ARG A 120 -10.75 3.26 -12.88
N GLY A 121 -9.76 3.61 -12.06
CA GLY A 121 -9.62 4.93 -11.46
C GLY A 121 -10.70 5.24 -10.41
N ILE A 122 -10.60 6.46 -9.84
CA ILE A 122 -11.45 6.97 -8.76
C ILE A 122 -12.13 8.25 -9.24
N PRO A 123 -13.45 8.39 -9.06
CA PRO A 123 -14.15 9.65 -9.36
C PRO A 123 -13.62 10.80 -8.51
N GLN A 124 -13.52 11.99 -9.10
CA GLN A 124 -12.94 13.18 -8.46
C GLN A 124 -13.60 13.54 -7.12
N ASN A 125 -14.92 13.37 -7.03
CA ASN A 125 -15.69 13.65 -5.81
C ASN A 125 -15.46 12.63 -4.68
N MET A 126 -14.72 11.55 -4.95
CA MET A 126 -14.39 10.51 -3.96
C MET A 126 -12.94 10.61 -3.47
N LEU A 127 -12.05 11.36 -4.13
CA LEU A 127 -10.61 11.41 -3.83
C LEU A 127 -10.29 11.82 -2.38
N GLU A 128 -11.07 12.71 -1.80
CA GLU A 128 -10.91 13.10 -0.39
C GLU A 128 -11.50 12.05 0.56
N LYS A 129 -12.61 11.42 0.15
CA LYS A 129 -13.37 10.48 0.99
C LYS A 129 -12.75 9.10 1.12
N ILE A 130 -11.95 8.66 0.13
CA ILE A 130 -11.34 7.30 0.15
C ILE A 130 -10.42 7.05 1.35
N PHE A 131 -9.99 8.10 2.05
CA PHE A 131 -9.20 8.01 3.28
C PHE A 131 -10.07 8.05 4.54
N GLU A 132 -11.39 8.25 4.41
CA GLU A 132 -12.32 8.13 5.52
C GLU A 132 -12.61 6.66 5.81
N ARG A 133 -13.00 6.36 7.04
CA ARG A 133 -13.25 4.99 7.48
C ARG A 133 -14.54 4.47 6.88
N PHE A 134 -14.53 3.20 6.48
CA PHE A 134 -15.68 2.49 5.89
C PHE A 134 -16.14 3.06 4.55
N GLU A 135 -15.41 4.04 4.00
CA GLU A 135 -15.70 4.59 2.69
C GLU A 135 -15.20 3.65 1.58
N LYS A 136 -16.01 3.52 0.55
CA LYS A 136 -15.73 2.73 -0.65
C LYS A 136 -16.20 3.48 -1.88
N VAL A 137 -15.43 3.42 -2.95
CA VAL A 137 -15.85 3.94 -4.26
C VAL A 137 -17.06 3.16 -4.81
N ASP A 138 -17.14 1.87 -4.45
CA ASP A 138 -18.23 0.96 -4.84
C ASP A 138 -18.65 0.16 -3.61
N SER A 139 -19.94 0.24 -3.25
CA SER A 139 -20.51 -0.47 -2.10
C SER A 139 -20.40 -1.99 -2.19
N PHE A 140 -20.27 -2.53 -3.41
CA PHE A 140 -20.11 -3.97 -3.67
C PHE A 140 -18.64 -4.41 -3.73
N ALA A 141 -17.67 -3.47 -3.66
CA ALA A 141 -16.25 -3.82 -3.68
C ALA A 141 -15.86 -4.64 -2.45
N GLN A 142 -15.05 -5.68 -2.66
CA GLN A 142 -14.49 -6.50 -1.58
C GLN A 142 -13.63 -5.66 -0.62
N GLY A 143 -13.81 -5.89 0.68
CA GLY A 143 -13.07 -5.22 1.76
C GLY A 143 -13.98 -4.34 2.61
N VAL A 144 -13.50 -3.86 3.74
CA VAL A 144 -14.28 -3.12 4.75
C VAL A 144 -14.14 -1.61 4.62
N GLY A 145 -13.19 -1.13 3.82
CA GLY A 145 -12.93 0.31 3.69
C GLY A 145 -12.08 0.88 4.83
N LEU A 146 -11.25 0.07 5.48
CA LEU A 146 -10.35 0.50 6.55
C LEU A 146 -8.90 0.70 6.08
N GLY A 147 -8.46 -0.01 5.06
CA GLY A 147 -7.04 -0.05 4.66
C GLY A 147 -6.43 1.32 4.37
N LEU A 148 -7.07 2.15 3.55
CA LEU A 148 -6.54 3.48 3.22
C LEU A 148 -6.58 4.45 4.40
N SER A 149 -7.58 4.36 5.28
CA SER A 149 -7.64 5.17 6.50
C SER A 149 -6.55 4.80 7.50
N ILE A 150 -6.21 3.51 7.59
CA ILE A 150 -5.07 3.01 8.38
C ILE A 150 -3.76 3.50 7.77
N CYS A 151 -3.57 3.38 6.44
CA CYS A 151 -2.38 3.91 5.75
C CYS A 151 -2.18 5.39 6.05
N LYS A 152 -3.26 6.19 5.94
CA LYS A 152 -3.21 7.62 6.26
C LYS A 152 -2.76 7.86 7.69
N SER A 153 -3.33 7.15 8.66
CA SER A 153 -2.99 7.30 10.07
C SER A 153 -1.54 6.89 10.38
N ILE A 154 -1.03 5.84 9.74
CA ILE A 154 0.37 5.42 9.87
C ILE A 154 1.30 6.49 9.29
N VAL A 155 1.01 6.97 8.08
CA VAL A 155 1.80 8.01 7.41
C VAL A 155 1.80 9.31 8.21
N ASP A 156 0.63 9.74 8.73
CA ASP A 156 0.51 10.92 9.58
C ASP A 156 1.35 10.76 10.88
N LYS A 157 1.33 9.56 11.49
CA LYS A 157 2.15 9.25 12.70
C LYS A 157 3.65 9.27 12.41
N MET A 158 4.05 8.96 11.18
CA MET A 158 5.43 9.06 10.70
C MET A 158 5.82 10.48 10.26
N ASN A 159 4.94 11.48 10.49
CA ASN A 159 5.09 12.86 10.02
C ASN A 159 5.22 12.97 8.49
N GLY A 160 4.65 12.02 7.78
CA GLY A 160 4.66 11.97 6.33
C GLY A 160 3.40 12.55 5.70
N ARG A 161 3.25 12.31 4.40
CA ARG A 161 2.09 12.73 3.61
C ARG A 161 1.66 11.62 2.68
N ILE A 162 0.34 11.34 2.61
CA ILE A 162 -0.25 10.46 1.62
C ILE A 162 -0.86 11.27 0.49
N GLN A 163 -0.66 10.84 -0.75
CA GLN A 163 -1.15 11.48 -1.95
C GLN A 163 -1.86 10.46 -2.85
N VAL A 164 -2.86 10.94 -3.58
CA VAL A 164 -3.57 10.15 -4.59
C VAL A 164 -3.72 10.96 -5.85
N TYR A 165 -3.38 10.37 -6.98
CA TYR A 165 -3.65 10.88 -8.32
C TYR A 165 -4.48 9.85 -9.05
N SER A 166 -5.66 10.23 -9.50
CA SER A 166 -6.54 9.29 -10.19
C SER A 166 -7.43 10.00 -11.19
N GLN A 167 -7.71 9.31 -12.27
CA GLN A 167 -8.69 9.71 -13.27
C GLN A 167 -9.53 8.49 -13.64
N LEU A 168 -10.84 8.65 -13.63
CA LEU A 168 -11.78 7.58 -13.97
C LEU A 168 -11.47 7.02 -15.36
N GLY A 169 -11.31 5.70 -15.46
CA GLY A 169 -10.96 4.99 -16.69
C GLY A 169 -9.46 4.98 -17.06
N LEU A 170 -8.59 5.68 -16.33
CA LEU A 170 -7.16 5.74 -16.60
C LEU A 170 -6.28 5.12 -15.52
N GLY A 171 -6.83 4.90 -14.31
CA GLY A 171 -6.11 4.28 -13.20
C GLY A 171 -5.84 5.22 -12.03
N THR A 172 -5.05 4.73 -11.09
CA THR A 172 -4.75 5.43 -9.82
C THR A 172 -3.27 5.31 -9.49
N THR A 173 -2.74 6.35 -8.86
CA THR A 173 -1.41 6.33 -8.23
C THR A 173 -1.55 6.75 -6.77
N PHE A 174 -1.19 5.88 -5.85
CA PHE A 174 -1.04 6.17 -4.43
C PHE A 174 0.43 6.37 -4.09
N ILE A 175 0.74 7.39 -3.30
CA ILE A 175 2.11 7.71 -2.87
C ILE A 175 2.10 7.99 -1.37
N ALA A 176 2.98 7.33 -0.62
CA ALA A 176 3.35 7.69 0.74
C ALA A 176 4.70 8.42 0.70
N GLU A 177 4.70 9.69 1.08
CA GLU A 177 5.91 10.51 1.24
C GLU A 177 6.28 10.55 2.72
N LEU A 178 7.47 10.07 3.06
CA LEU A 178 7.90 9.83 4.44
C LEU A 178 9.25 10.50 4.69
N PRO A 179 9.35 11.38 5.70
CA PRO A 179 10.64 11.87 6.14
C PRO A 179 11.46 10.71 6.73
N CYS A 180 12.71 10.58 6.32
CA CYS A 180 13.59 9.53 6.80
C CYS A 180 15.06 9.93 6.69
N HIS A 181 15.92 9.26 7.47
CA HIS A 181 17.33 9.18 7.16
C HIS A 181 17.56 8.10 6.10
N SER A 182 18.40 8.41 5.14
CA SER A 182 18.68 7.49 4.04
C SER A 182 20.15 7.48 3.65
N ILE A 183 20.62 6.33 3.21
CA ILE A 183 21.97 6.10 2.69
C ILE A 183 21.80 5.34 1.37
N LEU A 184 22.29 5.93 0.27
CA LEU A 184 22.40 5.20 -0.99
C LEU A 184 23.57 4.23 -0.89
N VAL A 185 23.32 2.96 -1.19
CA VAL A 185 24.33 1.92 -1.19
C VAL A 185 25.03 1.98 -2.55
N ASN A 186 26.25 2.53 -2.59
CA ASN A 186 27.10 2.40 -3.76
C ASN A 186 27.80 1.03 -3.69
N GLU A 187 27.81 0.30 -4.81
CA GLU A 187 28.64 -0.89 -4.95
C GLU A 187 30.12 -0.64 -4.69
#